data_c4283a973868e3c2ee20de3e4257d912
#
_entry.id   c4283a973868e3c2ee20de3e4257d912
#
_cell.length_a   1.000
_cell.length_b   1.000
_cell.length_c   1.000
_cell.angle_alpha   90.00
_cell.angle_beta   90.00
_cell.angle_gamma   90.00
#
_symmetry.space_group_name_H-M   'P 1'
#
loop_
_entity.id
_entity.type
_entity.pdbx_description
1 polymer ?
#
loop_
_entity_poly.entity_id
_entity_poly.type
_entity_poly.pdbx_seq_one_letter_code
_entity_poly.pdbx_strand_id
1 'polypeptide(L)'
;MTKGQGFGFGLGKIKELQEAFKKAQQFQENAQTVQQELEQTTVEGSSSDGSVKVYMNGSQRPINVTISDEAASKDAESLSQMVMEAMIDAYENSSEVMKNKMNEITSGLELPGF
;
A
#
# COMPACT_ATOMS: atom_id res chain seq x y z
N MET A 1 2.98 36.61 37.99
CA MET A 1 3.49 35.31 38.43
C MET A 1 3.11 34.19 37.51
N THR A 2 1.85 34.04 37.25
CA THR A 2 1.37 33.09 36.27
C THR A 2 1.95 33.34 34.88
N LYS A 3 2.26 34.57 34.54
CA LYS A 3 2.84 34.88 33.25
C LYS A 3 4.24 34.26 33.05
N GLY A 4 5.06 34.32 34.07
CA GLY A 4 6.42 33.77 33.98
C GLY A 4 6.42 32.24 33.85
N GLN A 5 5.60 31.59 34.66
CA GLN A 5 5.50 30.14 34.61
C GLN A 5 4.80 29.65 33.35
N GLY A 6 3.74 30.36 32.96
CA GLY A 6 3.05 30.03 31.72
C GLY A 6 3.92 30.24 30.49
N PHE A 7 4.78 31.22 30.52
CA PHE A 7 5.66 31.52 29.41
C PHE A 7 6.71 30.43 29.21
N GLY A 8 7.38 30.01 30.27
CA GLY A 8 8.37 28.93 30.17
C GLY A 8 7.74 27.60 29.79
N PHE A 9 6.57 27.35 30.33
CA PHE A 9 5.82 26.13 30.02
C PHE A 9 5.31 26.15 28.58
N GLY A 10 4.90 27.32 28.10
CA GLY A 10 4.41 27.46 26.72
C GLY A 10 5.49 27.25 25.69
N LEU A 11 6.73 27.68 25.98
CA LEU A 11 7.84 27.47 25.05
C LEU A 11 8.17 25.98 24.87
N GLY A 12 8.15 25.20 25.94
CA GLY A 12 8.36 23.76 25.86
C GLY A 12 7.26 23.07 25.06
N LYS A 13 6.02 23.46 25.32
CA LYS A 13 4.86 22.91 24.60
C LYS A 13 4.86 23.30 23.12
N ILE A 14 5.24 24.51 22.81
CA ILE A 14 5.32 24.97 21.43
C ILE A 14 6.36 24.16 20.67
N LYS A 15 7.49 23.88 21.30
CA LYS A 15 8.54 23.08 20.69
C LYS A 15 8.08 21.64 20.44
N GLU A 16 7.40 21.04 21.42
CA GLU A 16 6.82 19.70 21.26
C GLU A 16 5.76 19.67 20.17
N LEU A 17 4.91 20.68 20.11
CA LEU A 17 3.89 20.79 19.07
C LEU A 17 4.51 20.94 17.69
N GLN A 18 5.58 21.74 17.58
CA GLN A 18 6.29 21.90 16.31
C GLN A 18 6.91 20.59 15.83
N GLU A 19 7.51 19.82 16.74
CA GLU A 19 8.07 18.52 16.42
C GLU A 19 6.98 17.52 16.01
N ALA A 20 5.87 17.52 16.73
CA ALA A 20 4.74 16.67 16.39
C ALA A 20 4.15 17.07 15.04
N PHE A 21 4.09 18.36 14.75
CA PHE A 21 3.60 18.87 13.49
C PHE A 21 4.50 18.44 12.32
N LYS A 22 5.82 18.54 12.52
CA LYS A 22 6.79 18.09 11.51
C LYS A 22 6.66 16.58 11.24
N LYS A 23 6.50 15.79 12.30
CA LYS A 23 6.31 14.34 12.16
C LYS A 23 5.02 14.02 11.42
N ALA A 24 3.95 14.73 11.73
CA ALA A 24 2.67 14.55 11.05
C ALA A 24 2.77 14.92 9.57
N GLN A 25 3.45 16.02 9.24
CA GLN A 25 3.69 16.40 7.86
C GLN A 25 4.52 15.36 7.12
N GLN A 26 5.59 14.88 7.76
CA GLN A 26 6.43 13.84 7.19
C GLN A 26 5.64 12.57 6.93
N PHE A 27 4.76 12.21 7.88
CA PHE A 27 3.89 11.06 7.70
C PHE A 27 2.99 11.21 6.49
N GLN A 28 2.37 12.38 6.33
CA GLN A 28 1.51 12.65 5.18
C GLN A 28 2.28 12.61 3.87
N GLU A 29 3.46 13.22 3.82
CA GLU A 29 4.31 13.20 2.63
C GLU A 29 4.74 11.78 2.28
N ASN A 30 5.15 11.01 3.28
CA ASN A 30 5.55 9.62 3.09
C ASN A 30 4.36 8.77 2.63
N ALA A 31 3.17 9.01 3.20
CA ALA A 31 1.97 8.29 2.80
C ALA A 31 1.59 8.59 1.35
N GLN A 32 1.72 9.85 0.92
CA GLN A 32 1.48 10.23 -0.47
C GLN A 32 2.50 9.61 -1.42
N THR A 33 3.78 9.62 -1.03
CA THR A 33 4.84 9.01 -1.82
C THR A 33 4.62 7.51 -1.96
N VAL A 34 4.26 6.84 -0.88
CA VAL A 34 3.97 5.41 -0.90
C VAL A 34 2.74 5.12 -1.76
N GLN A 35 1.71 5.96 -1.66
CA GLN A 35 0.52 5.81 -2.50
C GLN A 35 0.89 5.91 -3.99
N GLN A 36 1.72 6.86 -4.36
CA GLN A 36 2.20 7.00 -5.74
C GLN A 36 3.04 5.80 -6.16
N GLU A 37 3.92 5.34 -5.30
CA GLU A 37 4.72 4.15 -5.58
C GLU A 37 3.86 2.91 -5.78
N LEU A 38 2.83 2.74 -4.94
CA LEU A 38 1.89 1.63 -5.07
C LEU A 38 1.14 1.69 -6.39
N GLU A 39 0.70 2.87 -6.80
CA GLU A 39 0.00 3.05 -8.07
C GLU A 39 0.89 2.73 -9.27
N GLN A 40 2.19 2.92 -9.15
CA GLN A 40 3.16 2.65 -10.20
C GLN A 40 3.74 1.25 -10.15
N THR A 41 3.54 0.53 -9.07
CA THR A 41 4.04 -0.84 -8.91
C THR A 41 3.05 -1.82 -9.52
N THR A 42 3.54 -2.70 -10.38
CA THR A 42 2.72 -3.73 -11.00
C THR A 42 3.01 -5.08 -10.36
N VAL A 43 1.96 -5.79 -9.97
CA VAL A 43 2.06 -7.17 -9.50
C VAL A 43 1.35 -8.09 -10.47
N GLU A 44 1.79 -9.33 -10.52
CA GLU A 44 1.25 -10.35 -11.40
C GLU A 44 0.64 -11.46 -10.55
N GLY A 45 -0.52 -11.93 -10.96
CA GLY A 45 -1.11 -13.15 -10.44
C GLY A 45 -1.36 -14.10 -11.59
N SER A 46 -1.29 -15.39 -11.32
CA SER A 46 -1.48 -16.39 -12.37
C SER A 46 -2.39 -17.52 -11.92
N SER A 47 -3.05 -18.15 -12.90
CA SER A 47 -3.74 -19.41 -12.66
C SER A 47 -2.71 -20.51 -12.34
N SER A 48 -3.19 -21.66 -11.82
CA SER A 48 -2.30 -22.73 -11.39
C SER A 48 -1.35 -23.21 -12.48
N ASP A 49 -1.79 -23.21 -13.73
CA ASP A 49 -0.97 -23.63 -14.87
C ASP A 49 -0.25 -22.45 -15.57
N GLY A 50 -0.47 -21.22 -15.11
CA GLY A 50 0.17 -20.03 -15.68
C GLY A 50 -0.44 -19.54 -16.98
N SER A 51 -1.53 -20.13 -17.46
CA SER A 51 -2.11 -19.77 -18.75
C SER A 51 -2.98 -18.53 -18.72
N VAL A 52 -3.46 -18.13 -17.54
CA VAL A 52 -4.17 -16.88 -17.31
C VAL A 52 -3.37 -16.05 -16.33
N LYS A 53 -3.16 -14.78 -16.67
CA LYS A 53 -2.44 -13.87 -15.80
C LYS A 53 -3.25 -12.60 -15.62
N VAL A 54 -3.29 -12.10 -14.38
CA VAL A 54 -3.93 -10.85 -14.03
C VAL A 54 -2.86 -9.92 -13.49
N TYR A 55 -2.89 -8.68 -13.93
CA TYR A 55 -1.96 -7.65 -13.48
C TYR A 55 -2.72 -6.61 -12.71
N MET A 56 -2.21 -6.25 -11.54
CA MET A 56 -2.76 -5.20 -10.69
C MET A 56 -1.64 -4.26 -10.27
N ASN A 57 -2.00 -3.02 -9.89
CA ASN A 57 -1.01 -2.19 -9.23
C ASN A 57 -1.00 -2.47 -7.73
N GLY A 58 -0.08 -1.83 -7.01
CA GLY A 58 0.03 -2.03 -5.56
C GLY A 58 -1.15 -1.50 -4.77
N SER A 59 -2.01 -0.67 -5.38
CA SER A 59 -3.25 -0.17 -4.78
C SER A 59 -4.45 -1.05 -5.12
N GLN A 60 -4.22 -2.24 -5.65
CA GLN A 60 -5.23 -3.25 -5.96
C GLN A 60 -6.13 -2.85 -7.13
N ARG A 61 -5.63 -1.98 -8.00
CA ARG A 61 -6.34 -1.62 -9.23
C ARG A 61 -5.97 -2.60 -10.33
N PRO A 62 -6.95 -3.26 -10.97
CA PRO A 62 -6.66 -4.13 -12.11
C PRO A 62 -6.10 -3.32 -13.28
N ILE A 63 -5.06 -3.83 -13.91
CA ILE A 63 -4.40 -3.18 -15.04
C ILE A 63 -4.68 -3.94 -16.32
N ASN A 64 -4.51 -5.26 -16.32
CA ASN A 64 -4.62 -6.07 -17.52
C ASN A 64 -4.90 -7.53 -17.16
N VAL A 65 -5.43 -8.25 -18.13
CA VAL A 65 -5.61 -9.71 -18.06
C VAL A 65 -5.07 -10.29 -19.35
N THR A 66 -4.25 -11.32 -19.25
CA THR A 66 -3.79 -12.06 -20.42
C THR A 66 -4.29 -13.50 -20.33
N ILE A 67 -4.79 -14.00 -21.43
CA ILE A 67 -5.32 -15.37 -21.56
C ILE A 67 -4.59 -16.02 -22.72
N SER A 68 -3.95 -17.15 -22.46
CA SER A 68 -3.27 -17.91 -23.52
C SER A 68 -4.30 -18.54 -24.48
N ASP A 69 -3.86 -18.87 -25.66
CA ASP A 69 -4.72 -19.57 -26.64
C ASP A 69 -5.24 -20.88 -26.07
N GLU A 70 -4.41 -21.58 -25.31
CA GLU A 70 -4.79 -22.82 -24.67
C GLU A 70 -5.93 -22.61 -23.66
N ALA A 71 -5.82 -21.60 -22.82
CA ALA A 71 -6.86 -21.26 -21.87
C ALA A 71 -8.14 -20.80 -22.57
N ALA A 72 -7.99 -20.01 -23.64
CA ALA A 72 -9.11 -19.49 -24.41
C ALA A 72 -9.91 -20.60 -25.09
N SER A 73 -9.30 -21.75 -25.33
CA SER A 73 -9.97 -22.90 -25.95
C SER A 73 -10.80 -23.72 -24.97
N LYS A 74 -10.69 -23.46 -23.67
CA LYS A 74 -11.43 -24.19 -22.65
C LYS A 74 -12.87 -23.68 -22.56
N ASP A 75 -13.73 -24.47 -21.89
CA ASP A 75 -15.11 -24.04 -21.70
C ASP A 75 -15.20 -22.83 -20.77
N ALA A 76 -16.35 -22.18 -20.80
CA ALA A 76 -16.56 -20.93 -20.06
C ALA A 76 -16.37 -21.12 -18.54
N GLU A 77 -16.83 -22.25 -18.01
CA GLU A 77 -16.70 -22.53 -16.57
C GLU A 77 -15.25 -22.71 -16.16
N SER A 78 -14.50 -23.49 -16.90
CA SER A 78 -13.07 -23.71 -16.63
C SER A 78 -12.29 -22.41 -16.76
N LEU A 79 -12.56 -21.64 -17.80
CA LEU A 79 -11.90 -20.35 -18.01
C LEU A 79 -12.23 -19.37 -16.89
N SER A 80 -13.47 -19.34 -16.44
CA SER A 80 -13.89 -18.46 -15.33
C SER A 80 -13.15 -18.79 -14.06
N GLN A 81 -12.97 -20.07 -13.76
CA GLN A 81 -12.20 -20.50 -12.58
C GLN A 81 -10.73 -20.08 -12.68
N MET A 82 -10.14 -20.23 -13.85
CA MET A 82 -8.75 -19.84 -14.08
C MET A 82 -8.55 -18.34 -13.92
N VAL A 83 -9.48 -17.53 -14.42
CA VAL A 83 -9.44 -16.07 -14.24
C VAL A 83 -9.57 -15.72 -12.75
N MET A 84 -10.45 -16.38 -12.03
CA MET A 84 -10.62 -16.16 -10.60
C MET A 84 -9.36 -16.51 -9.82
N GLU A 85 -8.73 -17.65 -10.12
CA GLU A 85 -7.46 -18.04 -9.49
C GLU A 85 -6.39 -16.96 -9.70
N ALA A 86 -6.24 -16.49 -10.95
CA ALA A 86 -5.25 -15.48 -11.28
C ALA A 86 -5.57 -14.15 -10.58
N MET A 87 -6.85 -13.82 -10.48
CA MET A 87 -7.29 -12.59 -9.81
C MET A 87 -6.99 -12.64 -8.31
N ILE A 88 -7.28 -13.75 -7.66
CA ILE A 88 -7.01 -13.93 -6.23
C ILE A 88 -5.50 -13.83 -5.98
N ASP A 89 -4.70 -14.49 -6.82
CA ASP A 89 -3.24 -14.46 -6.69
C ASP A 89 -2.70 -13.03 -6.85
N ALA A 90 -3.17 -12.30 -7.84
CA ALA A 90 -2.79 -10.91 -8.04
C ALA A 90 -3.22 -10.02 -6.86
N TYR A 91 -4.41 -10.23 -6.34
CA TYR A 91 -4.92 -9.49 -5.19
C TYR A 91 -4.06 -9.75 -3.95
N GLU A 92 -3.72 -10.99 -3.68
CA GLU A 92 -2.86 -11.33 -2.54
C GLU A 92 -1.48 -10.73 -2.69
N ASN A 93 -0.89 -10.79 -3.88
CA ASN A 93 0.42 -10.19 -4.15
C ASN A 93 0.38 -8.67 -3.99
N SER A 94 -0.67 -8.02 -4.47
CA SER A 94 -0.87 -6.58 -4.29
C SER A 94 -1.04 -6.22 -2.82
N SER A 95 -1.80 -7.00 -2.08
CA SER A 95 -2.00 -6.80 -0.64
C SER A 95 -0.69 -6.90 0.14
N GLU A 96 0.17 -7.84 -0.23
CA GLU A 96 1.48 -8.01 0.40
C GLU A 96 2.38 -6.81 0.13
N VAL A 97 2.42 -6.33 -1.11
CA VAL A 97 3.18 -5.13 -1.47
C VAL A 97 2.69 -3.93 -0.66
N MET A 98 1.38 -3.75 -0.58
CA MET A 98 0.77 -2.66 0.19
C MET A 98 1.17 -2.75 1.66
N LYS A 99 1.07 -3.95 2.24
CA LYS A 99 1.42 -4.18 3.64
C LYS A 99 2.89 -3.86 3.90
N ASN A 100 3.79 -4.30 3.02
CA ASN A 100 5.22 -4.04 3.16
C ASN A 100 5.52 -2.54 3.08
N LYS A 101 4.88 -1.82 2.17
CA LYS A 101 5.05 -0.38 2.03
C LYS A 101 4.52 0.37 3.26
N MET A 102 3.39 -0.05 3.80
CA MET A 102 2.84 0.55 5.02
C MET A 102 3.73 0.30 6.22
N ASN A 103 4.33 -0.90 6.30
CA ASN A 103 5.29 -1.22 7.35
C ASN A 103 6.54 -0.34 7.27
N GLU A 104 7.01 -0.04 6.07
CA GLU A 104 8.13 0.88 5.86
C GLU A 104 7.84 2.27 6.43
N ILE A 105 6.65 2.80 6.19
CA ILE A 105 6.25 4.11 6.73
C ILE A 105 6.25 4.06 8.25
N THR A 106 5.63 3.04 8.83
CA THR A 106 5.50 2.90 10.28
C THR A 106 6.87 2.74 10.95
N SER A 107 7.75 1.94 10.35
CA SER A 107 9.10 1.74 10.86
C SER A 107 9.95 3.01 10.82
N GLY A 108 9.79 3.79 9.76
CA GLY A 108 10.56 5.03 9.58
C GLY A 108 10.18 6.13 10.54
N LEU A 109 9.00 6.06 11.14
CA LEU A 109 8.50 7.13 11.99
C LEU A 109 8.83 6.97 13.47
N GLU A 110 9.18 5.78 13.92
CA GLU A 110 9.52 5.48 15.31
C GLU A 110 8.63 6.24 16.30
N LEU A 111 7.32 6.06 16.18
CA LEU A 111 6.38 6.76 17.03
C LEU A 111 6.39 6.13 18.43
N PRO A 112 6.55 6.95 19.50
CA PRO A 112 6.50 6.43 20.86
C PRO A 112 5.12 5.80 21.12
N GLY A 113 5.11 4.61 21.68
CA GLY A 113 3.88 3.90 21.99
C GLY A 113 3.40 2.92 20.94
N PHE A 114 4.15 2.76 19.86
CA PHE A 114 3.88 1.76 18.83
C PHE A 114 4.82 0.59 18.89
#